data_cd99fb83114e148269fd42b0bb8e0eff
#
_entry.id   cd99fb83114e148269fd42b0bb8e0eff
#
_cell.length_a   1.000
_cell.length_b   1.000
_cell.length_c   1.000
_cell.angle_alpha   90.00
_cell.angle_beta   90.00
_cell.angle_gamma   90.00
#
_symmetry.space_group_name_H-M   'P 1'
#
loop_
_entity.id
_entity.type
_entity.pdbx_description
1 polymer ?
#
loop_
_entity_poly.entity_id
_entity_poly.type
_entity_poly.pdbx_seq_one_letter_code
_entity_poly.pdbx_strand_id
1 'polypeptide(L)'
;KNYIGFAVPNRPLESLLGGELPPPLRKLEAEEGGGEEIIELTLPEQFPDILEDCSRRLDDLLWQNTPETRERYEDSLKLFCIAFRVSLLARKNAVLAIEDGSERTRAAYDLTRLAVACLKRYRKLLGKRAKAARNLLRAPAFLYCDEYLSIIMTRTLGEIVRRLSPVHKCSTYILACFGAQRAYRRSCYPESMPSKTGDNELPVFRWSVLKKYVDMPLFLNVQRHSGNSLLEHVLYSLIAAVAMSLALTVTLLWEGAGSLSAPIFVIAVFAYICRERIKDVLKHKLFKVFGKWIPDRVLRVCDGYGRRLGHCAEQFRFADWDKLPKEVRVLRNRTHFVDILNAFHNEDILYYSKRIDIKELPDPFHEGKNLLLDISRFDISVFLRHADEVLDEPQGGMDDVVGGDKVYHVDMVRKITHRCGSDLERFRIVLTHAGIRRIDEIKPLFITTGDNYH
;
A
#
# COMPACT_ATOMS: atom_id res chain seq x y z
N LYS A 1 -0.48 7.99 6.33
CA LYS A 1 0.73 7.16 6.07
C LYS A 1 0.64 6.62 4.66
N ASN A 2 1.63 6.92 3.85
CA ASN A 2 1.73 6.42 2.49
C ASN A 2 2.66 5.21 2.48
N TYR A 3 2.30 4.18 1.75
CA TYR A 3 3.10 2.97 1.58
C TYR A 3 3.34 2.79 0.08
N ILE A 4 4.58 2.57 -0.29
CA ILE A 4 4.98 2.18 -1.63
C ILE A 4 5.49 0.75 -1.52
N GLY A 5 5.03 -0.14 -2.38
CA GLY A 5 5.39 -1.54 -2.31
C GLY A 5 5.13 -2.27 -3.63
N PHE A 6 5.28 -3.57 -3.60
CA PHE A 6 5.04 -4.44 -4.74
C PHE A 6 3.69 -5.15 -4.62
N ALA A 7 2.98 -5.26 -5.72
CA ALA A 7 1.82 -6.11 -5.81
C ALA A 7 2.27 -7.58 -5.79
N VAL A 8 1.54 -8.41 -5.05
CA VAL A 8 1.81 -9.84 -5.01
C VAL A 8 1.03 -10.50 -6.14
N PRO A 9 1.70 -11.23 -7.04
CA PRO A 9 1.02 -11.96 -8.10
C PRO A 9 0.12 -13.04 -7.52
N ASN A 10 -1.06 -13.20 -8.12
CA ASN A 10 -1.98 -14.27 -7.73
C ASN A 10 -1.54 -15.57 -8.42
N ARG A 11 -0.92 -16.47 -7.64
CA ARG A 11 -0.45 -17.77 -8.12
C ARG A 11 -1.39 -18.87 -7.64
N PRO A 12 -1.61 -19.91 -8.43
CA PRO A 12 -2.31 -21.09 -7.94
C PRO A 12 -1.46 -21.79 -6.85
N LEU A 13 -2.13 -22.35 -5.84
CA LEU A 13 -1.46 -23.00 -4.71
C LEU A 13 -0.63 -24.20 -5.14
N GLU A 14 -1.06 -24.84 -6.21
CA GLU A 14 -0.39 -25.98 -6.87
C GLU A 14 1.02 -25.62 -7.35
N SER A 15 1.23 -24.38 -7.80
CA SER A 15 2.55 -23.91 -8.26
C SER A 15 3.62 -23.92 -7.17
N LEU A 16 3.21 -23.92 -5.89
CA LEU A 16 4.12 -23.99 -4.74
C LEU A 16 4.56 -25.44 -4.44
N LEU A 17 4.01 -26.42 -5.13
CA LEU A 17 4.36 -27.83 -4.98
C LEU A 17 5.46 -28.29 -5.95
N GLY A 18 5.85 -27.48 -6.95
CA GLY A 18 6.92 -27.78 -7.88
C GLY A 18 6.75 -29.13 -8.59
N GLY A 19 5.54 -29.46 -9.05
CA GLY A 19 5.24 -30.72 -9.70
C GLY A 19 4.96 -31.93 -8.76
N GLU A 20 5.26 -31.83 -7.47
CA GLU A 20 4.89 -32.86 -6.48
C GLU A 20 3.40 -32.72 -6.08
N LEU A 21 2.48 -32.95 -6.99
CA LEU A 21 1.06 -32.97 -6.63
C LEU A 21 0.74 -34.15 -5.71
N PRO A 22 -0.05 -33.96 -4.65
CA PRO A 22 -0.53 -35.07 -3.84
C PRO A 22 -1.40 -35.99 -4.72
N PRO A 23 -1.37 -37.33 -4.53
CA PRO A 23 -2.10 -38.28 -5.35
C PRO A 23 -3.59 -37.92 -5.43
N PRO A 24 -4.23 -38.04 -6.59
CA PRO A 24 -5.63 -37.70 -6.76
C PRO A 24 -6.53 -38.57 -5.87
N LEU A 25 -7.74 -38.07 -5.60
CA LEU A 25 -8.78 -38.66 -4.73
C LEU A 25 -9.31 -40.04 -5.14
N ARG A 26 -8.69 -40.75 -6.06
CA ARG A 26 -9.16 -42.01 -6.67
C ARG A 26 -9.72 -43.08 -5.69
N LYS A 27 -9.36 -43.03 -4.41
CA LYS A 27 -9.80 -44.04 -3.42
C LYS A 27 -11.09 -43.72 -2.66
N LEU A 28 -11.56 -42.48 -2.67
CA LEU A 28 -12.79 -42.12 -1.96
C LEU A 28 -14.04 -42.09 -2.86
N GLU A 29 -13.85 -41.97 -4.17
CA GLU A 29 -14.95 -41.93 -5.19
C GLU A 29 -15.34 -43.28 -5.75
N ALA A 30 -14.53 -44.32 -5.59
CA ALA A 30 -14.85 -45.66 -6.04
C ALA A 30 -16.02 -46.32 -5.27
N GLU A 31 -16.46 -45.72 -4.17
CA GLU A 31 -17.62 -46.22 -3.38
C GLU A 31 -18.95 -45.52 -3.69
N GLU A 32 -18.99 -44.45 -4.48
CA GLU A 32 -20.23 -43.65 -4.75
C GLU A 32 -20.58 -43.48 -6.26
N GLY A 33 -20.20 -44.40 -7.14
CA GLY A 33 -20.81 -44.58 -8.46
C GLY A 33 -21.09 -43.29 -9.28
N GLY A 34 -20.09 -42.53 -9.65
CA GLY A 34 -20.23 -41.37 -10.53
C GLY A 34 -19.00 -41.19 -11.42
N GLY A 35 -19.25 -41.05 -12.74
CA GLY A 35 -18.25 -41.11 -13.80
C GLY A 35 -17.00 -40.24 -13.61
N GLU A 36 -15.88 -40.80 -13.98
CA GLU A 36 -14.55 -40.21 -13.93
C GLU A 36 -14.40 -39.10 -14.95
N GLU A 37 -14.47 -37.83 -14.51
CA GLU A 37 -13.83 -36.74 -15.21
C GLU A 37 -12.53 -36.40 -14.46
N ILE A 38 -11.43 -36.97 -14.97
CA ILE A 38 -10.08 -36.65 -14.47
C ILE A 38 -9.75 -35.25 -14.98
N ILE A 39 -9.98 -34.23 -14.15
CA ILE A 39 -9.40 -32.92 -14.39
C ILE A 39 -7.91 -33.08 -14.09
N GLU A 40 -7.13 -33.35 -15.09
CA GLU A 40 -5.67 -33.26 -15.06
C GLU A 40 -5.32 -31.77 -14.84
N LEU A 41 -5.04 -31.40 -13.60
CA LEU A 41 -4.53 -30.08 -13.24
C LEU A 41 -3.12 -29.96 -13.83
N THR A 42 -3.06 -29.62 -15.11
CA THR A 42 -1.82 -29.15 -15.74
C THR A 42 -1.42 -27.84 -15.07
N LEU A 43 -0.35 -27.91 -14.28
CA LEU A 43 0.28 -26.69 -13.75
C LEU A 43 0.74 -25.84 -14.94
N PRO A 44 0.38 -24.57 -15.00
CA PRO A 44 0.96 -23.69 -15.99
C PRO A 44 2.49 -23.69 -15.80
N GLU A 45 3.24 -24.03 -16.83
CA GLU A 45 4.71 -24.08 -16.88
C GLU A 45 5.41 -22.74 -16.54
N GLN A 46 4.63 -21.71 -16.25
CA GLN A 46 5.10 -20.31 -16.16
C GLN A 46 5.51 -19.84 -14.77
N PHE A 47 5.36 -20.64 -13.72
CA PHE A 47 5.72 -20.16 -12.37
C PHE A 47 6.99 -20.85 -11.86
N PRO A 48 8.05 -20.08 -11.54
CA PRO A 48 9.27 -20.63 -10.95
C PRO A 48 8.97 -21.25 -9.56
N ASP A 49 9.63 -22.38 -9.28
CA ASP A 49 9.49 -23.05 -7.97
C ASP A 49 10.22 -22.26 -6.88
N ILE A 50 9.45 -21.52 -6.09
CA ILE A 50 9.99 -20.66 -5.03
C ILE A 50 10.67 -21.51 -3.93
N LEU A 51 10.19 -22.71 -3.61
CA LEU A 51 10.81 -23.56 -2.59
C LEU A 51 12.15 -24.11 -3.04
N GLU A 52 12.30 -24.43 -4.30
CA GLU A 52 13.57 -24.86 -4.86
C GLU A 52 14.58 -23.71 -4.88
N ASP A 53 14.12 -22.51 -5.20
CA ASP A 53 14.94 -21.29 -5.08
C ASP A 53 15.38 -21.04 -3.63
N CYS A 54 14.46 -21.18 -2.66
CA CYS A 54 14.81 -21.11 -1.22
C CYS A 54 15.88 -22.16 -0.84
N SER A 55 15.74 -23.39 -1.37
CA SER A 55 16.71 -24.48 -1.10
C SER A 55 18.08 -24.15 -1.67
N ARG A 56 18.14 -23.64 -2.90
CA ARG A 56 19.38 -23.23 -3.57
C ARG A 56 20.07 -22.10 -2.81
N ARG A 57 19.33 -21.06 -2.43
CA ARG A 57 19.88 -19.93 -1.64
C ARG A 57 20.34 -20.35 -0.24
N LEU A 58 19.72 -21.37 0.34
CA LEU A 58 20.22 -21.97 1.57
C LEU A 58 21.56 -22.66 1.36
N ASP A 59 21.75 -23.36 0.22
CA ASP A 59 23.04 -23.96 -0.14
C ASP A 59 24.11 -22.89 -0.35
N ASP A 60 23.77 -21.82 -1.05
CA ASP A 60 24.68 -20.67 -1.24
C ASP A 60 25.11 -20.07 0.10
N LEU A 61 24.19 -19.92 1.05
CA LEU A 61 24.49 -19.43 2.40
C LEU A 61 25.40 -20.37 3.17
N LEU A 62 25.15 -21.68 3.08
CA LEU A 62 25.98 -22.68 3.76
C LEU A 62 27.37 -22.77 3.16
N TRP A 63 27.51 -22.54 1.84
CA TRP A 63 28.79 -22.50 1.14
C TRP A 63 29.58 -21.22 1.42
N GLN A 64 28.93 -20.06 1.32
CA GLN A 64 29.55 -18.76 1.49
C GLN A 64 28.69 -17.83 2.34
N ASN A 65 29.06 -17.69 3.62
CA ASN A 65 28.32 -16.91 4.61
C ASN A 65 28.66 -15.40 4.48
N THR A 66 28.10 -14.72 3.47
CA THR A 66 28.20 -13.27 3.30
C THR A 66 26.91 -12.57 3.76
N PRO A 67 26.93 -11.27 4.06
CA PRO A 67 25.71 -10.52 4.33
C PRO A 67 24.68 -10.63 3.20
N GLU A 68 25.15 -10.64 1.95
CA GLU A 68 24.30 -10.72 0.76
C GLU A 68 23.62 -12.08 0.62
N THR A 69 24.32 -13.20 0.83
CA THR A 69 23.71 -14.54 0.78
C THR A 69 22.69 -14.74 1.89
N ARG A 70 22.92 -14.15 3.09
CA ARG A 70 21.94 -14.16 4.19
C ARG A 70 20.66 -13.42 3.80
N GLU A 71 20.79 -12.21 3.27
CA GLU A 71 19.66 -11.40 2.84
C GLU A 71 18.84 -12.11 1.76
N ARG A 72 19.52 -12.66 0.74
CA ARG A 72 18.86 -13.39 -0.35
C ARG A 72 18.09 -14.61 0.14
N TYR A 73 18.66 -15.36 1.09
CA TYR A 73 17.97 -16.51 1.70
C TYR A 73 16.76 -16.07 2.54
N GLU A 74 16.93 -15.07 3.41
CA GLU A 74 15.83 -14.56 4.23
C GLU A 74 14.68 -14.04 3.37
N ASP A 75 14.98 -13.31 2.29
CA ASP A 75 13.96 -12.78 1.38
C ASP A 75 13.23 -13.91 0.64
N SER A 76 13.93 -14.93 0.19
CA SER A 76 13.28 -16.07 -0.48
C SER A 76 12.29 -16.79 0.45
N LEU A 77 12.61 -16.96 1.74
CA LEU A 77 11.68 -17.51 2.72
C LEU A 77 10.45 -16.63 2.92
N LYS A 78 10.66 -15.31 3.04
CA LYS A 78 9.57 -14.34 3.19
C LYS A 78 8.66 -14.35 1.96
N LEU A 79 9.24 -14.36 0.75
CA LEU A 79 8.50 -14.42 -0.51
C LEU A 79 7.66 -15.69 -0.63
N PHE A 80 8.19 -16.85 -0.22
CA PHE A 80 7.40 -18.07 -0.15
C PHE A 80 6.20 -17.92 0.80
N CYS A 81 6.40 -17.37 2.00
CA CYS A 81 5.33 -17.14 2.97
C CYS A 81 4.24 -16.21 2.41
N ILE A 82 4.64 -15.17 1.67
CA ILE A 82 3.73 -14.23 1.03
C ILE A 82 2.92 -14.91 -0.07
N ALA A 83 3.59 -15.64 -0.97
CA ALA A 83 2.95 -16.38 -2.05
C ALA A 83 1.95 -17.40 -1.49
N PHE A 84 2.36 -18.20 -0.51
CA PHE A 84 1.47 -19.15 0.17
C PHE A 84 0.25 -18.48 0.79
N ARG A 85 0.44 -17.36 1.51
CA ARG A 85 -0.68 -16.61 2.11
C ARG A 85 -1.67 -16.14 1.06
N VAL A 86 -1.19 -15.48 -0.01
CA VAL A 86 -2.05 -14.90 -1.04
C VAL A 86 -2.84 -15.99 -1.76
N SER A 87 -2.17 -17.05 -2.21
CA SER A 87 -2.80 -18.18 -2.89
C SER A 87 -3.81 -18.90 -2.00
N LEU A 88 -3.45 -19.14 -0.74
CA LEU A 88 -4.34 -19.79 0.23
C LEU A 88 -5.59 -18.97 0.52
N LEU A 89 -5.44 -17.65 0.74
CA LEU A 89 -6.57 -16.77 1.05
C LEU A 89 -7.47 -16.56 -0.16
N ALA A 90 -6.92 -16.41 -1.37
CA ALA A 90 -7.70 -16.30 -2.60
C ALA A 90 -8.57 -17.54 -2.81
N ARG A 91 -7.97 -18.73 -2.69
CA ARG A 91 -8.69 -20.00 -2.85
C ARG A 91 -9.69 -20.26 -1.71
N LYS A 92 -9.34 -19.91 -0.46
CA LYS A 92 -10.29 -19.94 0.66
C LYS A 92 -11.53 -19.10 0.36
N ASN A 93 -11.36 -17.87 -0.14
CA ASN A 93 -12.48 -16.99 -0.43
C ASN A 93 -13.36 -17.55 -1.55
N ALA A 94 -12.77 -18.15 -2.60
CA ALA A 94 -13.50 -18.85 -3.64
C ALA A 94 -14.30 -20.05 -3.09
N VAL A 95 -13.68 -20.88 -2.25
CA VAL A 95 -14.36 -22.01 -1.59
C VAL A 95 -15.53 -21.54 -0.71
N LEU A 96 -15.34 -20.47 0.04
CA LEU A 96 -16.39 -19.95 0.93
C LEU A 96 -17.54 -19.24 0.18
N ALA A 97 -17.34 -18.88 -1.09
CA ALA A 97 -18.36 -18.31 -1.96
C ALA A 97 -19.28 -19.37 -2.59
N ILE A 98 -18.93 -20.65 -2.54
CA ILE A 98 -19.75 -21.75 -3.04
C ILE A 98 -21.01 -21.87 -2.16
N GLU A 99 -22.20 -21.82 -2.77
CA GLU A 99 -23.48 -21.88 -2.04
C GLU A 99 -23.80 -23.30 -1.60
N ASP A 100 -23.55 -24.31 -2.45
CA ASP A 100 -23.79 -25.71 -2.10
C ASP A 100 -22.85 -26.19 -0.99
N GLY A 101 -23.42 -26.70 0.08
CA GLY A 101 -22.68 -27.17 1.27
C GLY A 101 -21.81 -28.41 1.00
N SER A 102 -22.24 -29.28 0.10
CA SER A 102 -21.52 -30.51 -0.25
C SER A 102 -20.31 -30.19 -1.14
N GLU A 103 -20.54 -29.43 -2.19
CA GLU A 103 -19.48 -28.96 -3.11
C GLU A 103 -18.44 -28.11 -2.36
N ARG A 104 -18.92 -27.16 -1.52
CA ARG A 104 -18.03 -26.37 -0.64
C ARG A 104 -17.15 -27.23 0.24
N THR A 105 -17.68 -28.32 0.80
CA THR A 105 -16.93 -29.21 1.67
C THR A 105 -15.88 -30.02 0.89
N ARG A 106 -16.19 -30.45 -0.34
CA ARG A 106 -15.21 -31.07 -1.24
C ARG A 106 -14.09 -30.12 -1.61
N ALA A 107 -14.43 -28.91 -2.06
CA ALA A 107 -13.46 -27.87 -2.40
C ALA A 107 -12.58 -27.48 -1.20
N ALA A 108 -13.16 -27.44 0.00
CA ALA A 108 -12.42 -27.19 1.25
C ALA A 108 -11.46 -28.34 1.59
N TYR A 109 -11.84 -29.58 1.30
CA TYR A 109 -10.96 -30.74 1.46
C TYR A 109 -9.75 -30.65 0.55
N ASP A 110 -9.94 -30.38 -0.74
CA ASP A 110 -8.86 -30.24 -1.72
C ASP A 110 -7.92 -29.10 -1.35
N LEU A 111 -8.46 -27.93 -0.99
CA LEU A 111 -7.67 -26.81 -0.47
C LEU A 111 -6.83 -27.22 0.74
N THR A 112 -7.42 -27.92 1.71
CA THR A 112 -6.73 -28.34 2.91
C THR A 112 -5.59 -29.30 2.58
N ARG A 113 -5.82 -30.24 1.68
CA ARG A 113 -4.84 -31.24 1.24
C ARG A 113 -3.64 -30.57 0.57
N LEU A 114 -3.87 -29.66 -0.37
CA LEU A 114 -2.83 -28.88 -1.05
C LEU A 114 -2.03 -28.02 -0.06
N ALA A 115 -2.69 -27.31 0.82
CA ALA A 115 -2.04 -26.45 1.79
C ALA A 115 -1.17 -27.25 2.78
N VAL A 116 -1.66 -28.42 3.23
CA VAL A 116 -0.87 -29.32 4.09
C VAL A 116 0.33 -29.89 3.34
N ALA A 117 0.19 -30.24 2.06
CA ALA A 117 1.28 -30.70 1.22
C ALA A 117 2.37 -29.62 1.06
N CYS A 118 1.99 -28.37 0.80
CA CYS A 118 2.93 -27.24 0.73
C CYS A 118 3.72 -27.06 2.03
N LEU A 119 3.06 -27.11 3.20
CA LEU A 119 3.74 -26.99 4.48
C LEU A 119 4.67 -28.19 4.76
N LYS A 120 4.26 -29.39 4.40
CA LYS A 120 5.11 -30.58 4.53
C LYS A 120 6.36 -30.47 3.65
N ARG A 121 6.20 -30.03 2.39
CA ARG A 121 7.32 -29.80 1.48
C ARG A 121 8.28 -28.74 2.02
N TYR A 122 7.77 -27.59 2.47
CA TYR A 122 8.56 -26.54 3.11
C TYR A 122 9.40 -27.07 4.27
N ARG A 123 8.77 -27.80 5.20
CA ARG A 123 9.43 -28.35 6.37
C ARG A 123 10.43 -29.49 6.02
N LYS A 124 10.12 -30.32 5.02
CA LYS A 124 10.99 -31.39 4.54
C LYS A 124 12.25 -30.84 3.89
N LEU A 125 12.11 -29.90 2.96
CA LEU A 125 13.22 -29.35 2.19
C LEU A 125 14.16 -28.50 3.04
N LEU A 126 13.61 -27.66 3.89
CA LEU A 126 14.38 -26.63 4.60
C LEU A 126 14.66 -26.96 6.07
N GLY A 127 13.78 -27.71 6.74
CA GLY A 127 13.80 -27.84 8.20
C GLY A 127 15.09 -28.44 8.80
N LYS A 128 15.65 -29.47 8.22
CA LYS A 128 16.92 -30.08 8.71
C LYS A 128 18.12 -29.17 8.42
N ARG A 129 18.16 -28.59 7.22
CA ARG A 129 19.27 -27.76 6.72
C ARG A 129 19.25 -26.38 7.37
N ALA A 130 18.08 -25.79 7.57
CA ALA A 130 17.93 -24.51 8.27
C ALA A 130 18.40 -24.57 9.74
N LYS A 131 18.32 -25.74 10.39
CA LYS A 131 18.91 -25.93 11.73
C LYS A 131 20.43 -25.76 11.70
N ALA A 132 21.10 -26.26 10.66
CA ALA A 132 22.54 -26.07 10.47
C ALA A 132 22.91 -24.63 10.24
N ALA A 133 22.09 -23.91 9.49
CA ALA A 133 22.28 -22.48 9.17
C ALA A 133 21.91 -21.53 10.32
N ARG A 134 21.33 -22.03 11.44
CA ARG A 134 20.81 -21.19 12.54
C ARG A 134 21.85 -20.23 13.10
N ASN A 135 23.07 -20.67 13.25
CA ASN A 135 24.17 -19.86 13.82
C ASN A 135 24.77 -18.88 12.83
N LEU A 136 24.44 -19.01 11.55
CA LEU A 136 24.91 -18.12 10.49
C LEU A 136 24.00 -16.88 10.30
N LEU A 137 22.78 -16.94 10.79
CA LEU A 137 21.76 -15.91 10.65
C LEU A 137 21.67 -15.06 11.93
N ARG A 138 21.42 -13.77 11.75
CA ARG A 138 21.13 -12.86 12.87
C ARG A 138 19.81 -13.21 13.58
N ALA A 139 18.87 -13.77 12.84
CA ALA A 139 17.56 -14.17 13.32
C ALA A 139 17.21 -15.57 12.79
N PRO A 140 16.45 -16.37 13.52
CA PRO A 140 16.01 -17.69 13.07
C PRO A 140 14.89 -17.57 12.02
N ALA A 141 15.24 -17.04 10.83
CA ALA A 141 14.31 -16.69 9.76
C ALA A 141 13.38 -17.87 9.40
N PHE A 142 13.92 -19.09 9.31
CA PHE A 142 13.11 -20.27 9.06
C PHE A 142 12.03 -20.49 10.14
N LEU A 143 12.36 -20.31 11.42
CA LEU A 143 11.41 -20.51 12.52
C LEU A 143 10.32 -19.43 12.51
N TYR A 144 10.67 -18.18 12.23
CA TYR A 144 9.69 -17.10 12.12
C TYR A 144 8.74 -17.30 10.93
N CYS A 145 9.26 -17.76 9.81
CA CYS A 145 8.45 -18.10 8.65
C CYS A 145 7.56 -19.32 8.90
N ASP A 146 8.05 -20.39 9.53
CA ASP A 146 7.24 -21.57 9.88
C ASP A 146 6.14 -21.23 10.90
N GLU A 147 6.46 -20.43 11.90
CA GLU A 147 5.46 -19.92 12.84
C GLU A 147 4.37 -19.13 12.13
N TYR A 148 4.76 -18.22 11.23
CA TYR A 148 3.83 -17.43 10.44
C TYR A 148 2.91 -18.30 9.57
N LEU A 149 3.48 -19.27 8.84
CA LEU A 149 2.73 -20.22 8.02
C LEU A 149 1.77 -21.06 8.87
N SER A 150 2.19 -21.49 10.05
CA SER A 150 1.34 -22.24 10.99
C SER A 150 0.16 -21.39 11.51
N ILE A 151 0.35 -20.09 11.73
CA ILE A 151 -0.71 -19.17 12.14
C ILE A 151 -1.72 -19.00 11.00
N ILE A 152 -1.24 -18.71 9.77
CA ILE A 152 -2.11 -18.54 8.61
C ILE A 152 -2.94 -19.80 8.36
N MET A 153 -2.28 -20.98 8.40
CA MET A 153 -2.96 -22.25 8.19
C MET A 153 -4.03 -22.51 9.25
N THR A 154 -3.69 -22.30 10.54
CA THR A 154 -4.66 -22.50 11.64
C THR A 154 -5.86 -21.55 11.52
N ARG A 155 -5.65 -20.29 11.15
CA ARG A 155 -6.73 -19.31 10.95
C ARG A 155 -7.63 -19.72 9.78
N THR A 156 -7.02 -20.04 8.64
CA THR A 156 -7.75 -20.45 7.43
C THR A 156 -8.59 -21.70 7.68
N LEU A 157 -8.00 -22.74 8.25
CA LEU A 157 -8.75 -23.96 8.60
C LEU A 157 -9.84 -23.70 9.63
N GLY A 158 -9.61 -22.83 10.61
CA GLY A 158 -10.61 -22.45 11.59
C GLY A 158 -11.81 -21.69 11.00
N GLU A 159 -11.59 -20.89 9.97
CA GLU A 159 -12.67 -20.21 9.22
C GLU A 159 -13.47 -21.21 8.37
N ILE A 160 -12.79 -22.13 7.71
CA ILE A 160 -13.40 -23.20 6.92
C ILE A 160 -14.27 -24.09 7.82
N VAL A 161 -13.69 -24.60 8.92
CA VAL A 161 -14.37 -25.50 9.86
C VAL A 161 -15.70 -24.90 10.38
N ARG A 162 -15.74 -23.60 10.64
CA ARG A 162 -16.98 -22.92 11.09
C ARG A 162 -18.12 -22.91 10.06
N ARG A 163 -17.80 -23.16 8.78
CA ARG A 163 -18.77 -23.13 7.70
C ARG A 163 -18.98 -24.50 7.01
N LEU A 164 -18.37 -25.57 7.59
CA LEU A 164 -18.53 -26.93 7.09
C LEU A 164 -19.89 -27.54 7.48
N SER A 165 -20.42 -28.37 6.61
CA SER A 165 -21.49 -29.29 6.97
C SER A 165 -20.93 -30.43 7.82
N PRO A 166 -21.51 -30.74 9.01
CA PRO A 166 -20.95 -31.73 9.93
C PRO A 166 -21.07 -33.18 9.43
N VAL A 167 -21.91 -33.44 8.46
CA VAL A 167 -22.30 -34.80 8.03
C VAL A 167 -21.33 -35.42 7.00
N HIS A 168 -20.39 -34.66 6.45
CA HIS A 168 -19.55 -35.13 5.33
C HIS A 168 -18.24 -35.76 5.79
N LYS A 169 -17.84 -36.93 5.20
CA LYS A 169 -16.56 -37.60 5.50
C LYS A 169 -15.34 -36.69 5.34
N CYS A 170 -15.34 -35.78 4.35
CA CYS A 170 -14.28 -34.80 4.14
C CYS A 170 -14.09 -33.83 5.32
N SER A 171 -15.15 -33.55 6.09
CA SER A 171 -15.10 -32.69 7.27
C SER A 171 -14.20 -33.26 8.35
N THR A 172 -14.20 -34.59 8.54
CA THR A 172 -13.35 -35.28 9.50
C THR A 172 -11.87 -35.09 9.21
N TYR A 173 -11.46 -35.16 7.95
CA TYR A 173 -10.08 -34.90 7.54
C TYR A 173 -9.67 -33.43 7.80
N ILE A 174 -10.52 -32.48 7.45
CA ILE A 174 -10.25 -31.06 7.69
C ILE A 174 -10.11 -30.77 9.19
N LEU A 175 -10.98 -31.33 10.01
CA LEU A 175 -10.93 -31.23 11.48
C LEU A 175 -9.65 -31.85 12.06
N ALA A 176 -9.24 -33.02 11.54
CA ALA A 176 -8.00 -33.67 11.94
C ALA A 176 -6.77 -32.81 11.58
N CYS A 177 -6.74 -32.23 10.37
CA CYS A 177 -5.68 -31.32 9.95
C CYS A 177 -5.65 -30.05 10.80
N PHE A 178 -6.80 -29.47 11.12
CA PHE A 178 -6.91 -28.32 12.00
C PHE A 178 -6.38 -28.64 13.40
N GLY A 179 -6.78 -29.79 13.97
CA GLY A 179 -6.30 -30.27 15.26
C GLY A 179 -4.79 -30.48 15.28
N ALA A 180 -4.26 -31.15 14.25
CA ALA A 180 -2.81 -31.39 14.10
C ALA A 180 -2.01 -30.08 14.00
N GLN A 181 -2.49 -29.08 13.22
CA GLN A 181 -1.83 -27.78 13.13
C GLN A 181 -1.87 -27.00 14.46
N ARG A 182 -2.97 -27.08 15.20
CA ARG A 182 -3.04 -26.50 16.55
C ARG A 182 -2.09 -27.17 17.54
N ALA A 183 -2.02 -28.49 17.50
CA ALA A 183 -1.10 -29.25 18.35
C ALA A 183 0.37 -28.93 18.03
N TYR A 184 0.72 -28.90 16.74
CA TYR A 184 2.06 -28.52 16.30
C TYR A 184 2.42 -27.11 16.78
N ARG A 185 1.52 -26.13 16.57
CA ARG A 185 1.75 -24.74 16.99
C ARG A 185 1.88 -24.62 18.51
N ARG A 186 1.08 -25.35 19.28
CA ARG A 186 1.18 -25.38 20.75
C ARG A 186 2.54 -25.94 21.22
N SER A 187 3.05 -26.93 20.53
CA SER A 187 4.34 -27.54 20.86
C SER A 187 5.53 -26.66 20.45
N CYS A 188 5.50 -26.08 19.25
CA CYS A 188 6.64 -25.34 18.69
C CYS A 188 6.64 -23.86 19.00
N TYR A 189 5.44 -23.24 19.13
CA TYR A 189 5.24 -21.79 19.22
C TYR A 189 4.15 -21.43 20.26
N PRO A 190 4.33 -21.80 21.54
CA PRO A 190 3.33 -21.57 22.58
C PRO A 190 2.97 -20.10 22.77
N GLU A 191 3.95 -19.20 22.61
CA GLU A 191 3.77 -17.74 22.75
C GLU A 191 2.79 -17.14 21.73
N SER A 192 2.58 -17.79 20.59
CA SER A 192 1.67 -17.32 19.56
C SER A 192 0.24 -17.89 19.70
N MET A 193 0.00 -18.74 20.69
CA MET A 193 -1.31 -19.37 20.92
C MET A 193 -2.23 -18.49 21.74
N PRO A 194 -3.46 -18.17 21.25
CA PRO A 194 -4.42 -17.42 22.04
C PRO A 194 -4.97 -18.27 23.22
N SER A 195 -5.11 -17.63 24.38
CA SER A 195 -5.76 -18.19 25.55
C SER A 195 -7.25 -17.82 25.59
N LYS A 196 -8.09 -18.70 26.13
CA LYS A 196 -9.51 -18.39 26.33
C LYS A 196 -9.77 -17.54 27.59
N THR A 197 -8.88 -17.62 28.57
CA THR A 197 -9.05 -17.05 29.91
C THR A 197 -8.03 -15.99 30.28
N GLY A 198 -7.03 -15.74 29.40
CA GLY A 198 -5.93 -14.82 29.66
C GLY A 198 -5.93 -13.60 28.73
N ASP A 199 -5.03 -12.69 29.04
CA ASP A 199 -4.70 -11.59 28.16
C ASP A 199 -4.06 -12.13 26.87
N ASN A 200 -4.58 -11.71 25.73
CA ASN A 200 -4.10 -12.10 24.41
C ASN A 200 -3.18 -11.04 23.77
N GLU A 201 -2.65 -10.11 24.53
CA GLU A 201 -1.77 -9.05 24.03
C GLU A 201 -0.53 -9.63 23.34
N LEU A 202 0.16 -10.56 23.99
CA LEU A 202 1.39 -11.16 23.45
C LEU A 202 1.15 -11.91 22.11
N PRO A 203 0.16 -12.81 21.96
CA PRO A 203 -0.15 -13.44 20.69
C PRO A 203 -0.50 -12.45 19.57
N VAL A 204 -1.25 -11.39 19.88
CA VAL A 204 -1.62 -10.35 18.90
C VAL A 204 -0.41 -9.52 18.50
N PHE A 205 0.42 -9.12 19.47
CA PHE A 205 1.65 -8.38 19.20
C PHE A 205 2.60 -9.24 18.35
N ARG A 206 2.86 -10.50 18.75
CA ARG A 206 3.71 -11.42 18.01
C ARG A 206 3.23 -11.62 16.56
N TRP A 207 1.93 -11.80 16.36
CA TRP A 207 1.35 -11.86 15.03
C TRP A 207 1.66 -10.59 14.21
N SER A 208 1.52 -9.41 14.79
CA SER A 208 1.78 -8.15 14.10
C SER A 208 3.25 -7.98 13.70
N VAL A 209 4.17 -8.46 14.55
CA VAL A 209 5.62 -8.45 14.28
C VAL A 209 5.97 -9.43 13.17
N LEU A 210 5.49 -10.68 13.26
CA LEU A 210 5.71 -11.70 12.23
C LEU A 210 5.18 -11.29 10.87
N LYS A 211 3.99 -10.67 10.84
CA LYS A 211 3.43 -10.13 9.61
C LYS A 211 4.33 -9.03 9.01
N LYS A 212 4.82 -8.10 9.81
CA LYS A 212 5.74 -7.05 9.34
C LYS A 212 7.06 -7.63 8.84
N TYR A 213 7.58 -8.65 9.54
CA TYR A 213 8.82 -9.34 9.16
C TYR A 213 8.68 -10.05 7.81
N VAL A 214 7.58 -10.78 7.62
CA VAL A 214 7.32 -11.50 6.35
C VAL A 214 7.03 -10.53 5.21
N ASP A 215 6.27 -9.47 5.46
CA ASP A 215 5.88 -8.49 4.44
C ASP A 215 7.03 -7.51 4.07
N MET A 216 8.17 -7.56 4.77
CA MET A 216 9.30 -6.64 4.56
C MET A 216 9.78 -6.54 3.11
N PRO A 217 9.92 -7.63 2.33
CA PRO A 217 10.34 -7.53 0.92
C PRO A 217 9.33 -6.84 0.01
N LEU A 218 8.04 -6.76 0.42
CA LEU A 218 6.99 -6.11 -0.36
C LEU A 218 7.01 -4.60 -0.23
N PHE A 219 7.53 -4.05 0.87
CA PHE A 219 7.44 -2.64 1.15
C PHE A 219 8.77 -1.94 0.95
N LEU A 220 8.72 -0.87 0.19
CA LEU A 220 9.84 0.02 0.04
C LEU A 220 9.93 0.95 1.26
N ASN A 221 11.13 1.12 1.77
CA ASN A 221 11.38 2.01 2.90
C ASN A 221 11.43 3.45 2.41
N VAL A 222 10.48 4.25 2.87
CA VAL A 222 10.38 5.66 2.48
C VAL A 222 10.96 6.52 3.60
N GLN A 223 12.17 7.05 3.38
CA GLN A 223 12.87 7.89 4.33
C GLN A 223 12.73 9.37 3.98
N ARG A 224 12.41 10.20 4.98
CA ARG A 224 12.41 11.65 4.80
C ARG A 224 13.82 12.12 4.50
N HIS A 225 13.97 12.85 3.41
CA HIS A 225 15.21 13.55 3.08
C HIS A 225 14.94 15.04 3.09
N SER A 226 15.75 15.79 3.83
CA SER A 226 15.69 17.25 3.87
C SER A 226 16.26 17.92 2.61
N GLY A 227 15.96 17.33 1.43
CA GLY A 227 16.55 17.75 0.16
C GLY A 227 16.15 19.14 -0.35
N ASN A 228 15.05 19.69 0.18
CA ASN A 228 14.59 21.02 -0.24
C ASN A 228 15.40 22.16 0.40
N SER A 229 16.15 21.89 1.46
CA SER A 229 16.95 22.92 2.13
C SER A 229 18.00 23.54 1.19
N LEU A 230 18.60 22.77 0.29
CA LEU A 230 19.60 23.31 -0.64
C LEU A 230 18.96 24.28 -1.66
N LEU A 231 17.82 23.92 -2.26
CA LEU A 231 17.10 24.81 -3.18
C LEU A 231 16.60 26.07 -2.49
N GLU A 232 16.09 25.93 -1.27
CA GLU A 232 15.70 27.05 -0.42
C GLU A 232 16.91 27.95 -0.10
N HIS A 233 18.03 27.37 0.31
CA HIS A 233 19.25 28.13 0.59
C HIS A 233 19.80 28.84 -0.65
N VAL A 234 19.80 28.19 -1.82
CA VAL A 234 20.20 28.82 -3.08
C VAL A 234 19.26 29.99 -3.44
N LEU A 235 17.96 29.80 -3.29
CA LEU A 235 16.96 30.84 -3.53
C LEU A 235 17.14 32.02 -2.56
N TYR A 236 17.35 31.75 -1.26
CA TYR A 236 17.62 32.78 -0.28
C TYR A 236 18.93 33.53 -0.57
N SER A 237 19.97 32.81 -1.00
CA SER A 237 21.24 33.43 -1.36
C SER A 237 21.11 34.32 -2.59
N LEU A 238 20.31 33.92 -3.58
CA LEU A 238 20.03 34.72 -4.78
C LEU A 238 19.29 36.01 -4.42
N ILE A 239 18.24 35.90 -3.57
CA ILE A 239 17.48 37.05 -3.08
C ILE A 239 18.39 38.01 -2.32
N ALA A 240 19.25 37.49 -1.46
CA ALA A 240 20.20 38.30 -0.73
C ALA A 240 21.21 39.00 -1.65
N ALA A 241 21.71 38.31 -2.69
CA ALA A 241 22.61 38.88 -3.67
C ALA A 241 21.97 40.03 -4.46
N VAL A 242 20.72 39.85 -4.91
CA VAL A 242 19.98 40.92 -5.63
C VAL A 242 19.74 42.13 -4.73
N ALA A 243 19.30 41.90 -3.49
CA ALA A 243 19.09 42.99 -2.53
C ALA A 243 20.39 43.75 -2.18
N MET A 244 21.51 43.01 -2.10
CA MET A 244 22.83 43.61 -1.83
C MET A 244 23.37 44.38 -3.03
N SER A 245 23.19 43.86 -4.25
CA SER A 245 23.57 44.55 -5.48
C SER A 245 22.84 45.87 -5.65
N LEU A 246 21.54 45.89 -5.37
CA LEU A 246 20.74 47.12 -5.37
C LEU A 246 21.26 48.14 -4.37
N ALA A 247 21.54 47.69 -3.13
CA ALA A 247 22.08 48.58 -2.09
C ALA A 247 23.46 49.14 -2.50
N LEU A 248 24.36 48.33 -3.02
CA LEU A 248 25.67 48.75 -3.49
C LEU A 248 25.57 49.73 -4.67
N THR A 249 24.70 49.48 -5.61
CA THR A 249 24.46 50.39 -6.77
C THR A 249 24.03 51.76 -6.28
N VAL A 250 23.10 51.85 -5.31
CA VAL A 250 22.65 53.13 -4.72
C VAL A 250 23.83 53.81 -4.01
N THR A 251 24.65 53.09 -3.25
CA THR A 251 25.80 53.65 -2.55
C THR A 251 26.86 54.19 -3.54
N LEU A 252 27.20 53.43 -4.58
CA LEU A 252 28.20 53.81 -5.59
C LEU A 252 27.74 55.01 -6.43
N LEU A 253 26.46 55.10 -6.78
CA LEU A 253 25.93 56.28 -7.47
C LEU A 253 26.01 57.54 -6.62
N TRP A 254 26.03 57.39 -5.28
CA TRP A 254 26.09 58.47 -4.32
C TRP A 254 27.51 58.89 -3.94
N GLU A 255 28.49 57.95 -3.87
CA GLU A 255 29.88 58.25 -3.56
C GLU A 255 30.55 59.25 -4.51
N GLY A 256 30.00 59.39 -5.73
CA GLY A 256 30.37 60.46 -6.69
C GLY A 256 30.04 61.90 -6.23
N ALA A 257 29.33 62.09 -5.11
CA ALA A 257 28.82 63.39 -4.68
C ALA A 257 29.55 64.04 -3.48
N GLY A 258 30.73 63.50 -3.05
CA GLY A 258 31.72 64.09 -2.15
C GLY A 258 31.18 64.73 -0.84
N SER A 259 31.63 64.24 0.28
CA SER A 259 31.49 64.62 1.70
C SER A 259 30.37 63.95 2.52
N LEU A 260 30.80 63.35 3.66
CA LEU A 260 29.93 62.82 4.70
C LEU A 260 29.13 63.94 5.37
N SER A 261 27.93 64.20 4.93
CA SER A 261 27.00 65.12 5.57
C SER A 261 25.84 64.36 6.23
N ALA A 262 25.22 64.94 7.29
CA ALA A 262 24.09 64.31 7.99
C ALA A 262 22.96 63.79 7.10
N PRO A 263 22.62 64.42 5.97
CA PRO A 263 21.65 63.86 5.04
C PRO A 263 22.05 62.53 4.38
N ILE A 264 23.37 62.31 4.18
CA ILE A 264 23.89 61.06 3.61
C ILE A 264 23.66 59.92 4.58
N PHE A 265 23.87 60.11 5.87
CA PHE A 265 23.59 59.10 6.90
C PHE A 265 22.12 58.71 6.90
N VAL A 266 21.18 59.65 6.81
CA VAL A 266 19.74 59.38 6.78
C VAL A 266 19.38 58.58 5.55
N ILE A 267 19.94 58.90 4.37
CA ILE A 267 19.71 58.16 3.14
C ILE A 267 20.28 56.73 3.21
N ALA A 268 21.45 56.54 3.79
CA ALA A 268 22.06 55.24 3.99
C ALA A 268 21.18 54.34 4.90
N VAL A 269 20.66 54.91 5.98
CA VAL A 269 19.72 54.21 6.89
C VAL A 269 18.42 53.83 6.14
N PHE A 270 17.88 54.77 5.34
CA PHE A 270 16.68 54.52 4.55
C PHE A 270 16.91 53.46 3.47
N ALA A 271 18.04 53.47 2.78
CA ALA A 271 18.44 52.47 1.82
C ALA A 271 18.59 51.07 2.49
N TYR A 272 19.12 51.03 3.72
CA TYR A 272 19.19 49.79 4.48
C TYR A 272 17.81 49.23 4.84
N ILE A 273 16.89 50.08 5.27
CA ILE A 273 15.51 49.69 5.58
C ILE A 273 14.81 49.19 4.31
N CYS A 274 14.97 49.91 3.19
CA CYS A 274 14.43 49.49 1.89
C CYS A 274 14.99 48.12 1.45
N ARG A 275 16.28 47.88 1.64
CA ARG A 275 16.93 46.59 1.34
C ARG A 275 16.27 45.45 2.09
N GLU A 276 16.02 45.59 3.40
CA GLU A 276 15.37 44.53 4.17
C GLU A 276 13.93 44.30 3.74
N ARG A 277 13.19 45.38 3.46
CA ARG A 277 11.81 45.27 2.94
C ARG A 277 11.73 44.63 1.54
N ILE A 278 12.65 45.00 0.66
CA ILE A 278 12.75 44.40 -0.68
C ILE A 278 13.05 42.90 -0.56
N LYS A 279 13.97 42.50 0.31
CA LYS A 279 14.28 41.10 0.58
C LYS A 279 13.06 40.31 1.03
N ASP A 280 12.27 40.86 1.97
CA ASP A 280 11.06 40.18 2.48
C ASP A 280 9.97 40.07 1.42
N VAL A 281 9.71 41.15 0.68
CA VAL A 281 8.72 41.16 -0.42
C VAL A 281 9.14 40.23 -1.54
N LEU A 282 10.44 40.25 -1.92
CA LEU A 282 10.96 39.39 -2.97
C LEU A 282 10.91 37.92 -2.57
N LYS A 283 11.24 37.62 -1.30
CA LYS A 283 11.09 36.29 -0.72
C LYS A 283 9.66 35.80 -0.84
N HIS A 284 8.69 36.61 -0.43
CA HIS A 284 7.26 36.23 -0.46
C HIS A 284 6.74 36.03 -1.89
N LYS A 285 7.10 36.95 -2.81
CA LYS A 285 6.69 36.84 -4.22
C LYS A 285 7.36 35.66 -4.93
N LEU A 286 8.66 35.45 -4.73
CA LEU A 286 9.39 34.33 -5.33
C LEU A 286 8.90 32.97 -4.79
N PHE A 287 8.64 32.86 -3.48
CA PHE A 287 8.03 31.66 -2.94
C PHE A 287 6.62 31.42 -3.47
N LYS A 288 5.84 32.47 -3.71
CA LYS A 288 4.51 32.32 -4.33
C LYS A 288 4.58 31.86 -5.79
N VAL A 289 5.61 32.29 -6.52
CA VAL A 289 5.82 31.89 -7.93
C VAL A 289 6.50 30.53 -8.04
N PHE A 290 7.63 30.35 -7.34
CA PHE A 290 8.45 29.12 -7.41
C PHE A 290 7.96 28.01 -6.49
N GLY A 291 7.20 28.31 -5.45
CA GLY A 291 6.63 27.30 -4.54
C GLY A 291 5.71 26.30 -5.25
N LYS A 292 5.19 26.64 -6.43
CA LYS A 292 4.44 25.70 -7.27
C LYS A 292 5.33 24.59 -7.85
N TRP A 293 6.62 24.80 -7.91
CA TRP A 293 7.61 23.89 -8.52
C TRP A 293 8.43 23.13 -7.47
N ILE A 294 8.40 23.63 -6.23
CA ILE A 294 9.16 23.04 -5.12
C ILE A 294 8.23 22.07 -4.39
N PRO A 295 8.54 20.76 -4.36
CA PRO A 295 7.76 19.82 -3.59
C PRO A 295 7.90 20.09 -2.09
N ASP A 296 6.80 19.98 -1.33
CA ASP A 296 6.80 20.16 0.12
C ASP A 296 7.62 19.09 0.84
N ARG A 297 7.70 17.91 0.22
CA ARG A 297 8.46 16.78 0.74
C ARG A 297 9.16 16.04 -0.38
N VAL A 298 10.43 15.74 -0.16
CA VAL A 298 11.19 14.78 -0.95
C VAL A 298 11.56 13.61 -0.07
N LEU A 299 11.16 12.42 -0.50
CA LEU A 299 11.35 11.19 0.24
C LEU A 299 12.29 10.30 -0.60
N ARG A 300 13.30 9.71 0.04
CA ARG A 300 14.11 8.67 -0.60
C ARG A 300 13.36 7.35 -0.54
N VAL A 301 13.27 6.67 -1.65
CA VAL A 301 12.69 5.34 -1.75
C VAL A 301 13.85 4.35 -1.74
N CYS A 302 13.89 3.50 -0.72
CA CYS A 302 14.92 2.48 -0.52
C CYS A 302 14.26 1.10 -0.46
N ASP A 303 15.02 0.05 -0.76
CA ASP A 303 14.58 -1.32 -0.49
C ASP A 303 14.61 -1.63 1.01
N GLY A 304 14.25 -2.88 1.38
CA GLY A 304 14.27 -3.34 2.77
C GLY A 304 15.65 -3.27 3.44
N TYR A 305 16.72 -3.20 2.65
CA TYR A 305 18.12 -3.17 3.09
C TYR A 305 18.75 -1.78 3.06
N GLY A 306 17.98 -0.76 2.66
CA GLY A 306 18.44 0.63 2.63
C GLY A 306 19.12 1.05 1.33
N ARG A 307 19.16 0.20 0.28
CA ARG A 307 19.67 0.60 -1.04
C ARG A 307 18.68 1.56 -1.69
N ARG A 308 19.19 2.67 -2.21
CA ARG A 308 18.38 3.70 -2.84
C ARG A 308 17.89 3.25 -4.22
N LEU A 309 16.58 3.13 -4.38
CA LEU A 309 15.91 2.79 -5.64
C LEU A 309 15.45 4.04 -6.40
N GLY A 310 15.09 5.11 -5.67
CA GLY A 310 14.56 6.30 -6.30
C GLY A 310 14.19 7.40 -5.31
N HIS A 311 13.27 8.25 -5.73
CA HIS A 311 12.71 9.30 -4.87
C HIS A 311 11.22 9.47 -5.11
N CYS A 312 10.54 9.99 -4.10
CA CYS A 312 9.13 10.37 -4.15
C CYS A 312 9.02 11.83 -3.74
N ALA A 313 8.42 12.65 -4.58
CA ALA A 313 8.15 14.06 -4.31
C ALA A 313 6.65 14.24 -4.07
N GLU A 314 6.30 14.93 -2.98
CA GLU A 314 4.92 15.21 -2.60
C GLU A 314 4.71 16.72 -2.50
N GLN A 315 3.57 17.17 -3.02
CA GLN A 315 3.14 18.55 -2.93
C GLN A 315 1.68 18.63 -2.53
N PHE A 316 1.36 19.52 -1.61
CA PHE A 316 0.03 19.77 -1.10
C PHE A 316 -0.25 21.27 -1.14
N ARG A 317 -1.39 21.68 -1.70
CA ARG A 317 -1.79 23.10 -1.76
C ARG A 317 -3.29 23.25 -1.87
N PHE A 318 -3.79 24.39 -1.46
CA PHE A 318 -5.13 24.83 -1.85
C PHE A 318 -5.11 25.33 -3.31
N ALA A 319 -6.15 25.03 -4.03
CA ALA A 319 -6.30 25.41 -5.43
C ALA A 319 -7.61 26.18 -5.64
N ASP A 320 -7.58 27.14 -6.55
CA ASP A 320 -8.78 27.85 -6.98
C ASP A 320 -9.45 27.06 -8.11
N TRP A 321 -10.76 27.08 -8.18
CA TRP A 321 -11.55 26.40 -9.19
C TRP A 321 -11.11 26.73 -10.62
N ASP A 322 -10.89 27.99 -10.93
CA ASP A 322 -10.52 28.45 -12.27
C ASP A 322 -9.15 27.97 -12.73
N LYS A 323 -8.28 27.60 -11.79
CA LYS A 323 -6.91 27.11 -12.05
C LYS A 323 -6.84 25.60 -12.23
N LEU A 324 -7.96 24.89 -12.06
CA LEU A 324 -8.00 23.44 -12.27
C LEU A 324 -7.96 23.10 -13.77
N PRO A 325 -7.36 21.95 -14.14
CA PRO A 325 -7.43 21.43 -15.51
C PRO A 325 -8.88 21.27 -15.99
N LYS A 326 -9.13 21.58 -17.25
CA LYS A 326 -10.48 21.48 -17.83
C LYS A 326 -11.10 20.10 -17.66
N GLU A 327 -10.31 19.05 -17.83
CA GLU A 327 -10.72 17.66 -17.66
C GLU A 327 -11.28 17.37 -16.25
N VAL A 328 -10.61 17.90 -15.22
CA VAL A 328 -11.02 17.74 -13.81
C VAL A 328 -12.34 18.48 -13.56
N ARG A 329 -12.48 19.71 -14.06
CA ARG A 329 -13.70 20.50 -13.93
C ARG A 329 -14.90 19.85 -14.61
N VAL A 330 -14.71 19.36 -15.84
CA VAL A 330 -15.75 18.65 -16.58
C VAL A 330 -16.19 17.39 -15.83
N LEU A 331 -15.22 16.59 -15.34
CA LEU A 331 -15.53 15.37 -14.63
C LEU A 331 -16.22 15.64 -13.28
N ARG A 332 -15.83 16.71 -12.57
CA ARG A 332 -16.45 17.10 -11.30
C ARG A 332 -17.90 17.56 -11.51
N ASN A 333 -18.20 18.35 -12.56
CA ASN A 333 -19.53 18.88 -12.82
C ASN A 333 -20.49 17.87 -13.43
N ARG A 334 -19.97 16.74 -13.88
CA ARG A 334 -20.78 15.70 -14.48
C ARG A 334 -21.55 14.94 -13.39
N THR A 335 -22.84 14.73 -13.59
CA THR A 335 -23.69 13.95 -12.67
C THR A 335 -23.78 14.51 -11.25
N HIS A 336 -24.04 15.79 -11.10
CA HIS A 336 -24.45 16.33 -9.80
C HIS A 336 -25.91 15.97 -9.53
N PHE A 337 -26.17 15.53 -8.28
CA PHE A 337 -27.53 15.21 -7.82
C PHE A 337 -28.42 16.45 -7.75
N VAL A 338 -27.79 17.62 -7.59
CA VAL A 338 -28.50 18.91 -7.49
C VAL A 338 -27.73 19.95 -8.32
N ASP A 339 -28.36 20.48 -9.36
CA ASP A 339 -27.75 21.47 -10.28
C ASP A 339 -27.33 22.75 -9.56
N ILE A 340 -28.01 23.10 -8.48
CA ILE A 340 -27.68 24.28 -7.66
C ILE A 340 -26.26 24.20 -7.10
N LEU A 341 -25.77 23.02 -6.69
CA LEU A 341 -24.41 22.85 -6.18
C LEU A 341 -23.34 23.04 -7.26
N ASN A 342 -23.70 22.88 -8.53
CA ASN A 342 -22.79 23.15 -9.66
C ASN A 342 -22.64 24.65 -9.96
N ALA A 343 -23.64 25.46 -9.60
CA ALA A 343 -23.63 26.91 -9.83
C ALA A 343 -22.81 27.65 -8.75
N PHE A 344 -22.74 27.12 -7.54
CA PHE A 344 -22.04 27.75 -6.42
C PHE A 344 -20.75 26.94 -6.11
N HIS A 345 -19.63 27.33 -6.72
CA HIS A 345 -18.31 26.72 -6.49
C HIS A 345 -17.62 27.25 -5.22
N ASN A 346 -18.31 27.25 -4.08
CA ASN A 346 -17.75 27.65 -2.78
C ASN A 346 -16.98 26.53 -2.07
N GLU A 347 -16.42 25.60 -2.82
CA GLU A 347 -15.70 24.45 -2.29
C GLU A 347 -14.22 24.80 -2.05
N ASP A 348 -13.70 24.39 -0.90
CA ASP A 348 -12.27 24.37 -0.66
C ASP A 348 -11.64 23.22 -1.43
N ILE A 349 -10.74 23.52 -2.33
CA ILE A 349 -10.11 22.54 -3.21
C ILE A 349 -8.72 22.22 -2.69
N LEU A 350 -8.53 20.98 -2.27
CA LEU A 350 -7.25 20.44 -1.85
C LEU A 350 -6.57 19.75 -3.05
N TYR A 351 -5.47 20.31 -3.50
CA TYR A 351 -4.65 19.72 -4.55
C TYR A 351 -3.47 18.97 -3.94
N TYR A 352 -3.43 17.66 -4.15
CA TYR A 352 -2.33 16.80 -3.76
C TYR A 352 -1.66 16.22 -5.00
N SER A 353 -0.35 16.35 -5.09
CA SER A 353 0.46 15.77 -6.16
C SER A 353 1.53 14.88 -5.57
N LYS A 354 1.69 13.68 -6.13
CA LYS A 354 2.71 12.71 -5.75
C LYS A 354 3.42 12.22 -7.00
N ARG A 355 4.73 12.40 -7.05
CA ARG A 355 5.57 11.92 -8.13
C ARG A 355 6.55 10.88 -7.60
N ILE A 356 6.48 9.68 -8.15
CA ILE A 356 7.36 8.57 -7.79
C ILE A 356 8.29 8.32 -8.97
N ASP A 357 9.60 8.40 -8.72
CA ASP A 357 10.63 8.20 -9.72
C ASP A 357 11.57 7.09 -9.22
N ILE A 358 11.47 5.90 -9.84
CA ILE A 358 12.24 4.71 -9.48
C ILE A 358 13.07 4.32 -10.71
N LYS A 359 14.39 4.24 -10.53
CA LYS A 359 15.32 3.91 -11.61
C LYS A 359 15.29 2.44 -11.96
N GLU A 360 15.38 1.59 -10.95
CA GLU A 360 15.34 0.14 -11.08
C GLU A 360 14.26 -0.40 -10.16
N LEU A 361 13.28 -1.07 -10.74
CA LEU A 361 12.24 -1.72 -9.96
C LEU A 361 12.67 -3.16 -9.71
N PRO A 362 12.94 -3.55 -8.45
CA PRO A 362 13.22 -4.95 -8.13
C PRO A 362 12.03 -5.82 -8.53
N ASP A 363 12.30 -7.00 -9.07
CA ASP A 363 11.28 -8.02 -9.31
C ASP A 363 11.45 -9.15 -8.27
N PRO A 364 10.82 -9.02 -7.10
CA PRO A 364 10.99 -10.00 -6.02
C PRO A 364 10.46 -11.38 -6.38
N PHE A 365 9.51 -11.48 -7.32
CA PHE A 365 8.89 -12.74 -7.71
C PHE A 365 9.42 -13.31 -9.02
N HIS A 366 10.34 -12.61 -9.69
CA HIS A 366 10.95 -13.04 -10.97
C HIS A 366 9.94 -13.37 -12.09
N GLU A 367 8.82 -12.64 -12.12
CA GLU A 367 7.75 -12.85 -13.11
C GLU A 367 7.79 -11.86 -14.28
N GLY A 368 8.74 -10.93 -14.27
CA GLY A 368 8.85 -9.89 -15.30
C GLY A 368 7.71 -8.86 -15.28
N LYS A 369 6.81 -8.96 -14.32
CA LYS A 369 5.67 -8.05 -14.13
C LYS A 369 5.86 -7.23 -12.86
N ASN A 370 6.59 -6.14 -12.98
CA ASN A 370 6.86 -5.24 -11.85
C ASN A 370 5.67 -4.30 -11.65
N LEU A 371 4.71 -4.70 -10.84
CA LEU A 371 3.57 -3.87 -10.45
C LEU A 371 3.90 -3.12 -9.17
N LEU A 372 4.02 -1.80 -9.27
CA LEU A 372 4.18 -0.92 -8.11
C LEU A 372 2.81 -0.64 -7.49
N LEU A 373 2.71 -0.89 -6.19
CA LEU A 373 1.52 -0.59 -5.40
C LEU A 373 1.78 0.67 -4.58
N ASP A 374 1.00 1.72 -4.81
CA ASP A 374 0.99 2.92 -3.97
C ASP A 374 -0.29 2.99 -3.13
N ILE A 375 -0.13 2.90 -1.83
CA ILE A 375 -1.23 3.01 -0.87
C ILE A 375 -1.14 4.35 -0.17
N SER A 376 -2.03 5.27 -0.52
CA SER A 376 -2.18 6.56 0.14
C SER A 376 -3.39 6.51 1.09
N ARG A 377 -3.15 6.77 2.38
CA ARG A 377 -4.22 6.86 3.38
C ARG A 377 -4.59 8.31 3.59
N PHE A 378 -5.83 8.63 3.26
CA PHE A 378 -6.43 9.93 3.53
C PHE A 378 -7.28 9.85 4.81
N ASP A 379 -7.02 10.75 5.77
CA ASP A 379 -7.74 10.79 7.03
C ASP A 379 -8.89 11.80 6.91
N ILE A 380 -10.11 11.30 6.99
CA ILE A 380 -11.34 12.10 6.91
C ILE A 380 -11.85 12.54 8.26
N SER A 381 -11.25 12.11 9.35
CA SER A 381 -11.71 12.42 10.72
C SER A 381 -11.79 13.93 10.98
N VAL A 382 -10.97 14.71 10.30
CA VAL A 382 -10.98 16.18 10.39
C VAL A 382 -12.30 16.75 9.87
N PHE A 383 -12.83 16.21 8.78
CA PHE A 383 -14.12 16.66 8.22
C PHE A 383 -15.28 16.26 9.12
N LEU A 384 -15.22 15.06 9.73
CA LEU A 384 -16.27 14.56 10.61
C LEU A 384 -16.43 15.40 11.89
N ARG A 385 -15.38 16.03 12.38
CA ARG A 385 -15.45 16.91 13.57
C ARG A 385 -16.29 18.16 13.35
N HIS A 386 -16.49 18.55 12.10
CA HIS A 386 -17.26 19.73 11.70
C HIS A 386 -18.60 19.34 11.08
N ALA A 387 -18.96 18.07 11.11
CA ALA A 387 -20.25 17.59 10.64
C ALA A 387 -21.29 17.80 11.74
N ASP A 388 -22.40 18.44 11.38
CA ASP A 388 -23.54 18.61 12.28
C ASP A 388 -24.21 17.27 12.56
N GLU A 389 -24.82 17.17 13.72
CA GLU A 389 -25.70 16.06 14.09
C GLU A 389 -27.00 16.08 13.27
N VAL A 390 -27.78 15.05 13.42
CA VAL A 390 -29.04 14.84 12.69
C VAL A 390 -29.96 16.05 12.81
N LEU A 391 -30.46 16.55 11.70
CA LEU A 391 -31.55 17.53 11.71
C LEU A 391 -32.88 16.79 11.70
N ASP A 392 -33.59 16.85 12.82
CA ASP A 392 -34.96 16.42 12.95
C ASP A 392 -35.91 17.49 12.41
N GLU A 393 -35.83 17.81 11.11
CA GLU A 393 -36.88 18.61 10.50
C GLU A 393 -37.88 17.68 9.80
N PRO A 394 -39.14 17.65 10.28
CA PRO A 394 -40.18 16.89 9.60
C PRO A 394 -40.53 17.58 8.28
N GLN A 395 -40.16 16.98 7.18
CA GLN A 395 -40.56 17.41 5.82
C GLN A 395 -41.78 16.62 5.31
N GLY A 396 -42.65 16.26 6.17
CA GLY A 396 -43.89 15.56 5.84
C GLY A 396 -45.08 16.25 6.45
N GLY A 397 -46.28 16.03 5.91
CA GLY A 397 -47.52 16.48 6.52
C GLY A 397 -47.68 15.92 7.94
N MET A 398 -48.69 16.34 8.66
CA MET A 398 -48.88 16.18 10.12
C MET A 398 -48.63 14.80 10.75
N ASP A 399 -48.42 13.73 9.98
CA ASP A 399 -48.35 12.37 10.50
C ASP A 399 -47.03 11.60 10.24
N ASP A 400 -46.11 12.12 9.41
CA ASP A 400 -44.85 11.42 9.08
C ASP A 400 -43.63 12.25 9.43
N VAL A 401 -43.06 12.01 10.61
CA VAL A 401 -41.72 12.51 10.99
C VAL A 401 -40.68 11.57 10.38
N VAL A 402 -40.13 11.93 9.22
CA VAL A 402 -39.02 11.18 8.62
C VAL A 402 -37.71 11.85 9.03
N GLY A 403 -37.07 11.33 10.05
CA GLY A 403 -35.70 11.73 10.43
C GLY A 403 -34.71 11.36 9.35
N GLY A 404 -33.86 12.29 8.95
CA GLY A 404 -32.81 12.05 7.96
C GLY A 404 -31.43 12.51 8.47
N ASP A 405 -30.40 11.67 8.26
CA ASP A 405 -29.01 12.06 8.56
C ASP A 405 -28.57 13.14 7.58
N LYS A 406 -28.02 14.25 8.10
CA LYS A 406 -27.36 15.25 7.27
C LYS A 406 -26.13 14.64 6.59
N VAL A 407 -26.07 14.75 5.27
CA VAL A 407 -25.00 14.18 4.46
C VAL A 407 -24.11 15.27 3.87
N TYR A 408 -22.81 14.99 3.84
CA TYR A 408 -21.79 15.83 3.26
C TYR A 408 -21.11 15.09 2.11
N HIS A 409 -20.82 15.78 1.03
CA HIS A 409 -20.19 15.21 -0.14
C HIS A 409 -18.74 15.70 -0.25
N VAL A 410 -17.80 14.77 -0.35
CA VAL A 410 -16.41 15.04 -0.69
C VAL A 410 -16.13 14.42 -2.05
N ASP A 411 -15.90 15.27 -3.06
CA ASP A 411 -15.55 14.80 -4.40
C ASP A 411 -14.03 14.67 -4.52
N MET A 412 -13.56 13.45 -4.77
CA MET A 412 -12.17 13.14 -5.02
C MET A 412 -11.96 12.83 -6.50
N VAL A 413 -11.15 13.64 -7.18
CA VAL A 413 -10.72 13.37 -8.56
C VAL A 413 -9.27 12.92 -8.52
N ARG A 414 -8.99 11.71 -9.03
CA ARG A 414 -7.65 11.13 -9.10
C ARG A 414 -7.18 11.06 -10.54
N LYS A 415 -6.05 11.68 -10.86
CA LYS A 415 -5.35 11.54 -12.13
C LYS A 415 -4.06 10.77 -11.90
N ILE A 416 -3.91 9.62 -12.55
CA ILE A 416 -2.69 8.82 -12.57
C ILE A 416 -2.05 9.00 -13.93
N THR A 417 -0.81 9.48 -13.96
CA THR A 417 -0.04 9.64 -15.19
C THR A 417 1.12 8.67 -15.20
N HIS A 418 1.24 7.87 -16.22
CA HIS A 418 2.31 6.90 -16.44
C HIS A 418 2.85 7.04 -17.87
N ARG A 419 3.92 6.27 -18.20
CA ARG A 419 4.59 6.39 -19.51
C ARG A 419 3.67 6.14 -20.72
N CYS A 420 2.65 5.31 -20.57
CA CYS A 420 1.75 4.90 -21.66
C CYS A 420 0.46 5.72 -21.73
N GLY A 421 0.21 6.64 -20.79
CA GLY A 421 -1.03 7.43 -20.76
C GLY A 421 -1.36 8.03 -19.42
N SER A 422 -2.61 8.43 -19.26
CA SER A 422 -3.13 8.93 -17.99
C SER A 422 -4.55 8.43 -17.76
N ASP A 423 -4.82 7.98 -16.54
CA ASP A 423 -6.13 7.55 -16.08
C ASP A 423 -6.73 8.64 -15.20
N LEU A 424 -8.01 8.93 -15.39
CA LEU A 424 -8.76 9.90 -14.62
C LEU A 424 -9.97 9.22 -14.00
N GLU A 425 -10.10 9.31 -12.69
CA GLU A 425 -11.18 8.68 -11.93
C GLU A 425 -11.81 9.70 -10.98
N ARG A 426 -13.09 9.53 -10.69
CA ARG A 426 -13.80 10.33 -9.69
C ARG A 426 -14.51 9.44 -8.71
N PHE A 427 -14.35 9.76 -7.42
CA PHE A 427 -15.05 9.15 -6.31
C PHE A 427 -15.83 10.23 -5.57
N ARG A 428 -17.10 9.96 -5.30
CA ARG A 428 -17.89 10.76 -4.38
C ARG A 428 -17.98 10.02 -3.05
N ILE A 429 -17.45 10.64 -2.01
CA ILE A 429 -17.49 10.10 -0.66
C ILE A 429 -18.63 10.81 0.07
N VAL A 430 -19.64 10.05 0.45
CA VAL A 430 -20.78 10.55 1.21
C VAL A 430 -20.51 10.31 2.69
N LEU A 431 -20.48 11.39 3.45
CA LEU A 431 -20.15 11.41 4.87
C LEU A 431 -21.40 11.78 5.68
N THR A 432 -21.52 11.19 6.86
CA THR A 432 -22.42 11.64 7.95
C THR A 432 -21.55 11.90 9.18
N HIS A 433 -22.10 12.43 10.25
CA HIS A 433 -21.39 12.59 11.53
C HIS A 433 -20.82 11.24 12.04
N ALA A 434 -21.47 10.12 11.72
CA ALA A 434 -21.04 8.78 12.13
C ALA A 434 -19.89 8.20 11.28
N GLY A 435 -19.56 8.82 10.13
CA GLY A 435 -18.48 8.36 9.27
C GLY A 435 -18.84 8.29 7.78
N ILE A 436 -18.13 7.43 7.05
CA ILE A 436 -18.41 7.18 5.63
C ILE A 436 -19.69 6.35 5.50
N ARG A 437 -20.71 6.90 4.86
CA ARG A 437 -21.95 6.19 4.54
C ARG A 437 -21.79 5.33 3.29
N ARG A 438 -21.22 5.91 2.22
CA ARG A 438 -20.92 5.20 0.96
C ARG A 438 -19.87 5.92 0.15
N ILE A 439 -19.28 5.20 -0.81
CA ILE A 439 -18.36 5.73 -1.81
C ILE A 439 -18.93 5.36 -3.17
N ASP A 440 -19.25 6.37 -3.97
CA ASP A 440 -19.78 6.21 -5.32
C ASP A 440 -18.64 6.43 -6.32
N GLU A 441 -18.30 5.40 -7.10
CA GLU A 441 -17.34 5.50 -8.20
C GLU A 441 -18.07 6.03 -9.44
N ILE A 442 -17.62 7.16 -9.96
CA ILE A 442 -18.18 7.78 -11.15
C ILE A 442 -17.21 7.54 -12.30
N LYS A 443 -17.53 6.55 -13.15
CA LYS A 443 -16.69 6.20 -14.30
C LYS A 443 -16.68 7.33 -15.32
N PRO A 444 -15.49 7.76 -15.82
CA PRO A 444 -15.43 8.65 -16.97
C PRO A 444 -16.02 7.90 -18.18
N LEU A 445 -16.84 8.55 -18.97
CA LEU A 445 -17.10 8.09 -20.35
C LEU A 445 -15.77 8.24 -21.09
N PHE A 446 -15.33 7.16 -21.76
CA PHE A 446 -14.09 7.09 -22.50
C PHE A 446 -13.82 8.40 -23.25
N ILE A 447 -12.83 9.19 -22.81
CA ILE A 447 -12.17 10.14 -23.67
C ILE A 447 -11.08 9.33 -24.35
N THR A 448 -11.43 8.70 -25.46
CA THR A 448 -10.45 8.27 -26.46
C THR A 448 -9.72 9.54 -26.90
N THR A 449 -8.51 9.73 -26.38
CA THR A 449 -7.55 10.68 -26.96
C THR A 449 -7.07 10.11 -28.27
N GLY A 450 -7.88 10.29 -29.31
CA GLY A 450 -7.60 9.86 -30.66
C GLY A 450 -8.47 10.61 -31.62
N ASP A 451 -8.30 11.94 -31.68
CA ASP A 451 -8.66 12.69 -32.88
C ASP A 451 -7.75 13.92 -32.97
N ASN A 452 -6.71 13.75 -33.77
CA ASN A 452 -6.05 14.84 -34.46
C ASN A 452 -7.10 15.55 -35.30
N TYR A 453 -7.53 16.74 -34.91
CA TYR A 453 -8.12 17.71 -35.86
C TYR A 453 -7.06 18.74 -36.23
N HIS A 454 -6.82 18.77 -37.53
CA HIS A 454 -6.05 19.72 -38.34
C HIS A 454 -6.20 21.19 -37.90
#